data_1c0500f4766ebee722ad164bff8eca06
#
_entry.id   1c0500f4766ebee722ad164bff8eca06
#
_cell.length_a   1.000
_cell.length_b   1.000
_cell.length_c   1.000
_cell.angle_alpha   90.00
_cell.angle_beta   90.00
_cell.angle_gamma   90.00
#
_symmetry.space_group_name_H-M   'P 1'
#
loop_
_entity.id
_entity.type
_entity.pdbx_description
1 polymer ?
#
loop_
_entity_poly.entity_id
_entity_poly.type
_entity_poly.pdbx_seq_one_letter_code
_entity_poly.pdbx_strand_id
1 'polypeptide(L)'
;MTEKDSNVEESVLEVEQASQIELDSEQISPVEKESVLAEEKGLSTDVDIPEMTASDDEKSAFFEQWKARHQAYLAHKDEVDIQAVDEGQTEQKNPEAKKSKRVLFQGINRRQESPESKTETEKKVQPLKVDIPSKVVWKAIPVLVTSLLLAALALYFISPTSKKKQIEVVGNERLTAEQVENYSLISPDDYNVTIALHADAYAKNIKKNSSSVETATIKFQFPAAFTIQIKEYAIIGYIQQQSQWYPVLSSGEVGGEPISQDSLPEGYTTINLSDKELIKELAIELGKIDAGIRSAIQTINLTPSKVTADLLTLNMADGNTVLVPLSEISQKLPYYTKIAAEVTVPTTIDMEVGIYRYAS
;
A
#
# COMPACT_ATOMS: atom_id res chain seq x y z
N MET A 1 -23.41 47.83 46.43
CA MET A 1 -24.51 46.93 46.07
C MET A 1 -25.10 47.48 44.78
N THR A 2 -24.28 47.46 43.66
CA THR A 2 -24.67 47.90 42.30
C THR A 2 -23.55 47.54 41.33
N GLU A 3 -23.26 46.22 41.17
CA GLU A 3 -22.25 45.78 40.17
C GLU A 3 -22.53 44.33 39.71
N LYS A 4 -23.80 43.95 39.65
CA LYS A 4 -24.18 42.57 39.26
C LYS A 4 -25.26 42.51 38.18
N ASP A 5 -25.79 43.64 37.70
CA ASP A 5 -26.89 43.62 36.72
C ASP A 5 -26.49 44.03 35.30
N SER A 6 -25.23 44.42 35.03
CA SER A 6 -24.79 44.79 33.68
C SER A 6 -24.24 43.63 32.83
N ASN A 7 -24.05 42.42 33.43
CA ASN A 7 -23.46 41.29 32.71
C ASN A 7 -24.50 40.26 32.17
N VAL A 8 -25.78 40.51 32.39
CA VAL A 8 -26.87 39.66 31.92
C VAL A 8 -27.51 40.20 30.63
N GLU A 9 -27.46 41.51 30.41
CA GLU A 9 -28.00 42.12 29.19
C GLU A 9 -27.08 41.94 27.96
N GLU A 10 -25.77 41.82 28.15
CA GLU A 10 -24.81 41.64 27.06
C GLU A 10 -24.81 40.18 26.51
N SER A 11 -25.18 39.21 27.35
CA SER A 11 -25.28 37.79 26.93
C SER A 11 -26.59 37.46 26.20
N VAL A 12 -27.62 38.30 26.32
CA VAL A 12 -28.91 38.10 25.64
C VAL A 12 -28.90 38.67 24.21
N LEU A 13 -28.08 39.73 23.99
CA LEU A 13 -27.95 40.32 22.65
C LEU A 13 -27.07 39.49 21.71
N GLU A 14 -26.09 38.73 22.23
CA GLU A 14 -25.28 37.81 21.39
C GLU A 14 -26.05 36.56 20.93
N VAL A 15 -27.02 36.09 21.71
CA VAL A 15 -27.84 34.91 21.34
C VAL A 15 -28.92 35.27 20.31
N GLU A 16 -29.37 36.53 20.27
CA GLU A 16 -30.39 37.00 19.33
C GLU A 16 -29.79 37.33 17.94
N GLN A 17 -28.50 37.67 17.85
CA GLN A 17 -27.80 37.86 16.58
C GLN A 17 -27.36 36.53 15.91
N ALA A 18 -27.14 35.47 16.68
CA ALA A 18 -26.80 34.16 16.15
C ALA A 18 -28.01 33.43 15.51
N SER A 19 -29.24 33.76 15.93
CA SER A 19 -30.46 33.15 15.40
C SER A 19 -31.02 33.82 14.13
N GLN A 20 -30.50 34.99 13.74
CA GLN A 20 -30.93 35.65 12.49
C GLN A 20 -30.04 35.32 11.28
N ILE A 21 -28.90 34.66 11.46
CA ILE A 21 -28.02 34.26 10.35
C ILE A 21 -28.44 32.90 9.76
N GLU A 22 -29.26 32.12 10.47
CA GLU A 22 -29.70 30.78 10.02
C GLU A 22 -31.00 30.77 9.20
N LEU A 23 -31.65 31.92 9.01
CA LEU A 23 -32.95 31.99 8.29
C LEU A 23 -32.90 32.57 6.89
N ASP A 24 -31.72 32.95 6.38
CA ASP A 24 -31.57 33.54 5.03
C ASP A 24 -30.94 32.59 3.99
N SER A 25 -30.80 31.30 4.31
CA SER A 25 -30.22 30.29 3.38
C SER A 25 -31.24 29.39 2.68
N GLU A 26 -32.55 29.63 2.80
CA GLU A 26 -33.60 28.76 2.25
C GLU A 26 -34.45 29.36 1.11
N GLN A 27 -33.96 30.36 0.39
CA GLN A 27 -34.66 30.85 -0.82
C GLN A 27 -33.66 31.00 -2.00
N ILE A 28 -33.15 29.88 -2.49
CA ILE A 28 -32.58 29.81 -3.85
C ILE A 28 -33.54 28.96 -4.70
N SER A 29 -34.12 29.61 -5.70
CA SER A 29 -35.10 29.02 -6.59
C SER A 29 -34.51 27.91 -7.49
N PRO A 30 -35.31 26.96 -7.98
CA PRO A 30 -34.86 25.73 -8.69
C PRO A 30 -34.21 25.95 -10.07
N VAL A 31 -34.13 27.17 -10.54
CA VAL A 31 -33.64 27.49 -11.90
C VAL A 31 -32.12 27.60 -11.98
N GLU A 32 -31.41 27.86 -10.83
CA GLU A 32 -29.94 27.96 -10.84
C GLU A 32 -29.21 26.64 -10.65
N LYS A 33 -29.91 25.55 -10.36
CA LYS A 33 -29.29 24.22 -10.23
C LYS A 33 -29.02 23.52 -11.57
N GLU A 34 -29.59 23.99 -12.67
CA GLU A 34 -29.46 23.37 -13.99
C GLU A 34 -28.27 23.95 -14.80
N SER A 35 -27.76 25.11 -14.43
CA SER A 35 -26.61 25.73 -15.10
C SER A 35 -25.26 25.27 -14.52
N VAL A 36 -25.20 24.72 -13.31
CA VAL A 36 -23.96 24.23 -12.68
C VAL A 36 -23.64 22.78 -13.08
N LEU A 37 -24.65 22.01 -13.55
CA LEU A 37 -24.45 20.61 -14.00
C LEU A 37 -24.04 20.49 -15.48
N ALA A 38 -24.02 21.59 -16.23
CA ALA A 38 -23.65 21.57 -17.67
C ALA A 38 -22.17 21.90 -17.91
N GLU A 39 -21.43 22.39 -16.91
CA GLU A 39 -20.02 22.77 -17.06
C GLU A 39 -19.02 21.68 -16.61
N GLU A 40 -19.49 20.59 -16.02
CA GLU A 40 -18.62 19.45 -15.64
C GLU A 40 -18.42 18.37 -16.72
N LYS A 41 -18.90 18.60 -17.94
CA LYS A 41 -18.76 17.65 -19.07
C LYS A 41 -17.78 18.08 -20.17
N GLY A 42 -16.85 18.94 -19.88
CA GLY A 42 -15.95 19.47 -20.89
C GLY A 42 -14.48 19.64 -20.45
N LEU A 43 -13.92 18.76 -19.63
CA LEU A 43 -12.47 18.75 -19.42
C LEU A 43 -11.94 17.30 -19.49
N SER A 44 -11.82 16.80 -20.72
CA SER A 44 -10.92 15.70 -21.02
C SER A 44 -9.50 16.25 -21.00
N THR A 45 -8.79 16.08 -19.92
CA THR A 45 -7.36 16.20 -19.92
C THR A 45 -6.80 14.98 -20.62
N ASP A 46 -6.32 15.17 -21.85
CA ASP A 46 -5.41 14.26 -22.53
C ASP A 46 -4.15 14.07 -21.67
N VAL A 47 -4.16 13.01 -20.89
CA VAL A 47 -2.94 12.39 -20.40
C VAL A 47 -2.52 11.42 -21.49
N ASP A 48 -1.52 11.79 -22.27
CA ASP A 48 -0.79 10.93 -23.21
C ASP A 48 -0.19 9.76 -22.43
N ILE A 49 -0.98 8.72 -22.24
CA ILE A 49 -0.48 7.37 -21.99
C ILE A 49 -0.16 6.83 -23.39
N PRO A 50 1.06 6.35 -23.66
CA PRO A 50 1.33 5.69 -24.92
C PRO A 50 0.48 4.42 -24.96
N GLU A 51 -0.69 4.53 -25.51
CA GLU A 51 -1.55 3.43 -25.90
C GLU A 51 -0.79 2.66 -26.98
N MET A 52 -0.24 1.51 -26.60
CA MET A 52 0.15 0.51 -27.59
C MET A 52 -1.14 0.09 -28.28
N THR A 53 -1.49 0.81 -29.33
CA THR A 53 -2.57 0.46 -30.25
C THR A 53 -2.12 -0.75 -31.06
N ALA A 54 -2.32 -1.95 -30.49
CA ALA A 54 -2.51 -3.11 -31.33
C ALA A 54 -3.71 -2.81 -32.22
N SER A 55 -3.51 -2.81 -33.53
CA SER A 55 -4.56 -2.58 -34.51
C SER A 55 -5.72 -3.54 -34.26
N ASP A 56 -6.94 -3.13 -34.59
CA ASP A 56 -8.13 -3.99 -34.42
C ASP A 56 -7.97 -5.33 -35.15
N ASP A 57 -7.15 -5.37 -36.19
CA ASP A 57 -6.75 -6.56 -36.92
C ASP A 57 -5.88 -7.51 -36.08
N GLU A 58 -4.95 -7.00 -35.25
CA GLU A 58 -4.14 -7.84 -34.35
C GLU A 58 -4.95 -8.42 -33.18
N LYS A 59 -5.90 -7.65 -32.65
CA LYS A 59 -6.85 -8.14 -31.61
C LYS A 59 -7.75 -9.22 -32.17
N SER A 60 -8.21 -9.06 -33.42
CA SER A 60 -9.01 -10.04 -34.13
C SER A 60 -8.22 -11.33 -34.39
N ALA A 61 -6.99 -11.23 -34.87
CA ALA A 61 -6.10 -12.37 -35.11
C ALA A 61 -5.77 -13.14 -33.84
N PHE A 62 -5.52 -12.45 -32.72
CA PHE A 62 -5.30 -13.07 -31.42
C PHE A 62 -6.54 -13.83 -30.92
N PHE A 63 -7.71 -13.25 -31.07
CA PHE A 63 -8.96 -13.85 -30.64
C PHE A 63 -9.29 -15.13 -31.45
N GLU A 64 -9.09 -15.12 -32.77
CA GLU A 64 -9.24 -16.30 -33.63
C GLU A 64 -8.23 -17.39 -33.29
N GLN A 65 -6.97 -17.04 -33.01
CA GLN A 65 -5.96 -18.00 -32.59
C GLN A 65 -6.26 -18.62 -31.22
N TRP A 66 -6.76 -17.81 -30.28
CA TRP A 66 -7.21 -18.31 -28.98
C TRP A 66 -8.38 -19.27 -29.10
N LYS A 67 -9.38 -18.92 -29.92
CA LYS A 67 -10.56 -19.74 -30.18
C LYS A 67 -10.20 -21.08 -30.82
N ALA A 68 -9.29 -21.07 -31.80
CA ALA A 68 -8.79 -22.30 -32.43
C ALA A 68 -8.08 -23.21 -31.42
N ARG A 69 -7.21 -22.65 -30.56
CA ARG A 69 -6.57 -23.44 -29.47
C ARG A 69 -7.56 -24.00 -28.48
N HIS A 70 -8.56 -23.23 -28.12
CA HIS A 70 -9.58 -23.68 -27.17
C HIS A 70 -10.44 -24.80 -27.74
N GLN A 71 -10.81 -24.74 -29.01
CA GLN A 71 -11.51 -25.82 -29.71
C GLN A 71 -10.65 -27.08 -29.83
N ALA A 72 -9.36 -26.93 -30.15
CA ALA A 72 -8.42 -28.09 -30.21
C ALA A 72 -8.25 -28.73 -28.81
N TYR A 73 -8.22 -27.96 -27.75
CA TYR A 73 -8.16 -28.47 -26.36
C TYR A 73 -9.42 -29.25 -25.99
N LEU A 74 -10.62 -28.76 -26.35
CA LEU A 74 -11.88 -29.46 -26.09
C LEU A 74 -11.98 -30.76 -26.89
N ALA A 75 -11.58 -30.75 -28.17
CA ALA A 75 -11.57 -31.96 -29.02
C ALA A 75 -10.61 -33.02 -28.44
N HIS A 76 -9.42 -32.62 -27.98
CA HIS A 76 -8.46 -33.55 -27.37
C HIS A 76 -8.95 -34.10 -26.02
N LYS A 77 -9.71 -33.30 -25.26
CA LYS A 77 -10.31 -33.76 -24.02
C LYS A 77 -11.38 -34.83 -24.26
N ASP A 78 -12.21 -34.65 -25.28
CA ASP A 78 -13.23 -35.63 -25.67
C ASP A 78 -12.60 -36.94 -26.19
N GLU A 79 -11.45 -36.89 -26.88
CA GLU A 79 -10.69 -38.09 -27.32
C GLU A 79 -10.06 -38.83 -26.12
N VAL A 80 -9.55 -38.10 -25.11
CA VAL A 80 -8.95 -38.71 -23.90
C VAL A 80 -10.02 -39.39 -23.06
N ASP A 81 -11.22 -38.80 -22.95
CA ASP A 81 -12.35 -39.39 -22.20
C ASP A 81 -12.90 -40.64 -22.94
N ILE A 82 -12.82 -40.73 -24.28
CA ILE A 82 -13.22 -41.91 -25.09
C ILE A 82 -12.17 -43.01 -24.95
N GLN A 83 -10.87 -42.72 -24.92
CA GLN A 83 -9.81 -43.70 -24.72
C GLN A 83 -9.76 -44.26 -23.29
N ALA A 84 -10.12 -43.49 -22.28
CA ALA A 84 -10.20 -43.96 -20.90
C ALA A 84 -11.33 -44.98 -20.65
N VAL A 85 -12.30 -45.07 -21.54
CA VAL A 85 -13.44 -46.01 -21.46
C VAL A 85 -13.13 -47.32 -22.21
N ASP A 86 -12.13 -47.34 -23.13
CA ASP A 86 -11.84 -48.53 -24.00
C ASP A 86 -10.69 -49.41 -23.47
N GLU A 87 -9.88 -48.99 -22.50
CA GLU A 87 -8.79 -49.80 -21.93
C GLU A 87 -9.18 -50.64 -20.69
N GLY A 88 -10.45 -50.72 -20.35
CA GLY A 88 -10.96 -51.43 -19.16
C GLY A 88 -11.63 -52.80 -19.41
N GLN A 89 -11.63 -53.33 -20.64
CA GLN A 89 -12.29 -54.62 -20.90
C GLN A 89 -11.52 -55.51 -21.90
N THR A 90 -10.61 -56.32 -21.41
CA THR A 90 -10.27 -57.58 -22.06
C THR A 90 -10.00 -58.69 -21.03
N GLU A 91 -10.82 -59.73 -21.20
CA GLU A 91 -10.75 -61.17 -20.82
C GLU A 91 -11.67 -61.57 -19.66
N GLN A 92 -12.65 -62.42 -19.83
CA GLN A 92 -12.85 -63.67 -20.56
C GLN A 92 -14.34 -64.04 -20.68
N LYS A 93 -14.76 -64.45 -21.91
CA LYS A 93 -15.69 -65.51 -22.36
C LYS A 93 -16.66 -66.14 -21.35
N ASN A 94 -17.91 -65.96 -21.53
CA ASN A 94 -19.02 -66.45 -22.44
C ASN A 94 -19.82 -67.62 -21.80
N PRO A 95 -21.05 -67.97 -22.14
CA PRO A 95 -22.18 -67.16 -22.57
C PRO A 95 -23.51 -67.55 -21.83
N GLU A 96 -24.55 -66.86 -22.23
CA GLU A 96 -26.02 -67.19 -22.22
C GLU A 96 -26.90 -66.42 -21.28
N ALA A 97 -27.55 -65.54 -21.85
CA ALA A 97 -28.96 -65.40 -22.22
C ALA A 97 -29.91 -64.74 -21.22
N LYS A 98 -30.53 -63.70 -21.82
CA LYS A 98 -31.92 -63.24 -21.65
C LYS A 98 -32.26 -62.19 -20.56
N LYS A 99 -32.43 -61.00 -21.12
CA LYS A 99 -33.61 -60.10 -21.05
C LYS A 99 -34.49 -60.15 -19.77
N SER A 100 -34.66 -59.01 -19.05
CA SER A 100 -35.83 -58.25 -19.23
C SER A 100 -36.14 -57.35 -18.04
N LYS A 101 -36.34 -56.08 -18.35
CA LYS A 101 -37.35 -55.14 -17.83
C LYS A 101 -37.43 -54.77 -16.34
N ARG A 102 -37.27 -53.52 -16.15
CA ARG A 102 -37.93 -52.66 -15.11
C ARG A 102 -39.34 -53.09 -14.79
N VAL A 103 -39.71 -53.19 -13.54
CA VAL A 103 -41.03 -52.73 -13.07
C VAL A 103 -40.94 -52.20 -11.65
N LEU A 104 -41.56 -51.11 -11.48
CA LEU A 104 -41.79 -50.28 -10.32
C LEU A 104 -42.87 -50.89 -9.42
N PHE A 105 -42.77 -50.71 -8.14
CA PHE A 105 -43.80 -50.63 -7.10
C PHE A 105 -45.05 -51.49 -7.24
N GLN A 106 -45.36 -52.30 -6.22
CA GLN A 106 -46.57 -52.17 -5.36
C GLN A 106 -46.65 -53.29 -4.37
N GLY A 107 -47.00 -52.92 -3.17
CA GLY A 107 -47.14 -53.69 -1.98
C GLY A 107 -48.38 -54.56 -1.87
N ILE A 108 -48.61 -55.06 -0.67
CA ILE A 108 -49.79 -55.62 -0.02
C ILE A 108 -49.62 -57.06 0.46
N ASN A 109 -49.59 -57.18 1.82
CA ASN A 109 -50.03 -58.24 2.71
C ASN A 109 -50.66 -59.51 2.16
N ARG A 110 -50.21 -60.65 2.70
CA ARG A 110 -50.98 -61.64 3.46
C ARG A 110 -50.12 -62.85 3.87
N ARG A 111 -49.86 -63.05 5.13
CA ARG A 111 -50.35 -63.96 6.15
C ARG A 111 -50.35 -65.47 5.84
N GLN A 112 -49.71 -66.19 6.76
CA GLN A 112 -49.84 -67.63 7.13
C GLN A 112 -49.02 -68.60 6.19
N GLU A 113 -48.24 -69.54 6.68
CA GLU A 113 -48.15 -70.43 7.83
C GLU A 113 -46.76 -71.08 7.86
N SER A 114 -46.27 -71.39 9.05
CA SER A 114 -45.14 -72.29 9.33
C SER A 114 -45.43 -73.71 8.88
N PRO A 115 -44.44 -74.59 8.59
CA PRO A 115 -43.45 -74.95 9.60
C PRO A 115 -42.06 -75.38 9.12
N GLU A 116 -41.16 -75.40 10.05
CA GLU A 116 -39.99 -76.23 10.27
C GLU A 116 -38.73 -76.17 9.42
N SER A 117 -37.69 -75.76 10.17
CA SER A 117 -36.41 -76.41 10.24
C SER A 117 -35.57 -76.54 8.98
N LYS A 118 -34.60 -75.62 8.89
CA LYS A 118 -33.17 -76.04 8.69
C LYS A 118 -32.27 -74.86 9.02
N THR A 119 -31.43 -75.11 9.98
CA THR A 119 -30.25 -74.37 10.42
C THR A 119 -29.40 -73.97 9.20
N GLU A 120 -29.48 -72.70 8.75
CA GLU A 120 -28.47 -72.07 7.90
C GLU A 120 -27.49 -71.33 8.79
N THR A 121 -26.32 -71.90 8.86
CA THR A 121 -25.14 -71.31 9.51
C THR A 121 -24.86 -69.95 8.92
N GLU A 122 -25.09 -68.86 9.70
CA GLU A 122 -24.58 -67.53 9.41
C GLU A 122 -23.05 -67.64 9.20
N LYS A 123 -22.60 -67.59 7.95
CA LYS A 123 -21.21 -67.31 7.62
C LYS A 123 -20.87 -65.92 8.08
N LYS A 124 -20.39 -65.81 9.30
CA LYS A 124 -19.67 -64.65 9.80
C LYS A 124 -18.63 -64.26 8.75
N VAL A 125 -18.86 -63.19 8.00
CA VAL A 125 -17.85 -62.59 7.12
C VAL A 125 -16.71 -62.16 8.01
N GLN A 126 -15.66 -62.95 8.06
CA GLN A 126 -14.45 -62.58 8.74
C GLN A 126 -13.80 -61.42 7.95
N PRO A 127 -13.45 -60.31 8.60
CA PRO A 127 -12.72 -59.25 7.91
C PRO A 127 -11.42 -59.82 7.37
N LEU A 128 -11.18 -59.69 6.08
CA LEU A 128 -9.91 -60.03 5.44
C LEU A 128 -8.79 -59.34 6.19
N LYS A 129 -8.03 -60.11 6.99
CA LYS A 129 -6.78 -59.64 7.55
C LYS A 129 -5.77 -59.58 6.39
N VAL A 130 -5.60 -58.41 5.84
CA VAL A 130 -4.54 -58.13 4.87
C VAL A 130 -3.25 -58.04 5.68
N ASP A 131 -2.43 -59.11 5.63
CA ASP A 131 -1.08 -59.12 6.18
C ASP A 131 -0.19 -58.19 5.35
N ILE A 132 -0.11 -56.93 5.75
CA ILE A 132 0.78 -55.94 5.13
C ILE A 132 2.23 -56.26 5.59
N PRO A 133 3.16 -56.62 4.71
CA PRO A 133 4.52 -56.92 5.10
C PRO A 133 5.18 -55.69 5.76
N SER A 134 5.76 -55.90 6.95
CA SER A 134 6.33 -54.83 7.79
C SER A 134 7.31 -53.93 7.04
N LYS A 135 8.03 -54.47 6.03
CA LYS A 135 8.95 -53.70 5.18
C LYS A 135 8.26 -52.63 4.34
N VAL A 136 7.00 -52.86 3.93
CA VAL A 136 6.19 -51.87 3.20
C VAL A 136 5.69 -50.76 4.14
N VAL A 137 5.28 -51.14 5.35
CA VAL A 137 4.88 -50.17 6.36
C VAL A 137 6.03 -49.22 6.73
N TRP A 138 7.24 -49.74 6.93
CA TRP A 138 8.42 -48.90 7.20
C TRP A 138 8.76 -47.90 6.09
N LYS A 139 8.56 -48.29 4.82
CA LYS A 139 8.75 -47.40 3.69
C LYS A 139 7.63 -46.35 3.54
N ALA A 140 6.41 -46.67 4.00
CA ALA A 140 5.28 -45.75 3.96
C ALA A 140 5.30 -44.69 5.09
N ILE A 141 5.95 -44.99 6.23
CA ILE A 141 6.03 -44.07 7.38
C ILE A 141 6.52 -42.66 7.00
N PRO A 142 7.65 -42.48 6.31
CA PRO A 142 8.13 -41.12 5.97
C PRO A 142 7.14 -40.37 5.08
N VAL A 143 6.47 -41.05 4.16
CA VAL A 143 5.45 -40.43 3.29
C VAL A 143 4.23 -40.02 4.08
N LEU A 144 3.77 -40.85 5.03
CA LEU A 144 2.65 -40.51 5.90
C LEU A 144 2.99 -39.37 6.84
N VAL A 145 4.19 -39.34 7.41
CA VAL A 145 4.65 -38.26 8.29
C VAL A 145 4.74 -36.95 7.53
N THR A 146 5.34 -36.93 6.34
CA THR A 146 5.43 -35.72 5.51
C THR A 146 4.05 -35.23 5.08
N SER A 147 3.15 -36.14 4.68
CA SER A 147 1.76 -35.81 4.33
C SER A 147 0.99 -35.22 5.52
N LEU A 148 1.16 -35.80 6.72
CA LEU A 148 0.53 -35.30 7.94
C LEU A 148 1.05 -33.91 8.32
N LEU A 149 2.37 -33.69 8.20
CA LEU A 149 2.98 -32.38 8.45
C LEU A 149 2.46 -31.31 7.46
N LEU A 150 2.37 -31.66 6.18
CA LEU A 150 1.81 -30.77 5.18
C LEU A 150 0.33 -30.46 5.43
N ALA A 151 -0.44 -31.50 5.83
CA ALA A 151 -1.84 -31.29 6.17
C ALA A 151 -2.01 -30.40 7.42
N ALA A 152 -1.19 -30.61 8.45
CA ALA A 152 -1.19 -29.77 9.65
C ALA A 152 -0.80 -28.30 9.32
N LEU A 153 0.19 -28.10 8.47
CA LEU A 153 0.60 -26.78 7.98
C LEU A 153 -0.52 -26.10 7.18
N ALA A 154 -1.19 -26.84 6.30
CA ALA A 154 -2.33 -26.33 5.53
C ALA A 154 -3.49 -25.94 6.45
N LEU A 155 -3.81 -26.77 7.44
CA LEU A 155 -4.85 -26.47 8.45
C LEU A 155 -4.48 -25.24 9.28
N TYR A 156 -3.21 -25.06 9.62
CA TYR A 156 -2.74 -23.83 10.31
C TYR A 156 -3.01 -22.59 9.46
N PHE A 157 -2.64 -22.59 8.18
CA PHE A 157 -2.84 -21.42 7.31
C PHE A 157 -4.30 -21.09 7.02
N ILE A 158 -5.21 -22.08 7.05
CA ILE A 158 -6.65 -21.86 6.85
C ILE A 158 -7.34 -21.46 8.17
N SER A 159 -6.73 -21.74 9.31
CA SER A 159 -7.35 -21.52 10.61
C SER A 159 -7.44 -20.03 10.96
N PRO A 160 -8.43 -19.60 11.79
CA PRO A 160 -8.51 -18.22 12.29
C PRO A 160 -7.28 -17.77 13.09
N THR A 161 -6.46 -18.72 13.60
CA THR A 161 -5.21 -18.40 14.29
C THR A 161 -4.18 -17.78 13.37
N SER A 162 -4.23 -18.07 12.05
CA SER A 162 -3.37 -17.47 11.03
C SER A 162 -3.74 -16.03 10.69
N LYS A 163 -4.83 -15.48 11.24
CA LYS A 163 -5.18 -14.05 11.15
C LYS A 163 -4.59 -13.23 12.30
N LYS A 164 -4.24 -13.88 13.41
CA LYS A 164 -3.61 -13.18 14.55
C LYS A 164 -2.19 -12.79 14.16
N LYS A 165 -1.90 -11.50 14.19
CA LYS A 165 -0.60 -10.95 13.81
C LYS A 165 -0.10 -9.97 14.88
N GLN A 166 1.21 -9.87 14.99
CA GLN A 166 1.91 -8.84 15.76
C GLN A 166 2.65 -7.99 14.75
N ILE A 167 2.33 -6.69 14.72
CA ILE A 167 2.98 -5.74 13.81
C ILE A 167 3.85 -4.83 14.67
N GLU A 168 5.12 -4.75 14.32
CA GLU A 168 6.09 -3.85 14.89
C GLU A 168 6.53 -2.87 13.80
N VAL A 169 6.50 -1.57 14.12
CA VAL A 169 6.95 -0.51 13.21
C VAL A 169 8.28 0.02 13.71
N VAL A 170 9.26 0.11 12.81
CA VAL A 170 10.60 0.62 13.10
C VAL A 170 11.03 1.67 12.08
N GLY A 171 11.80 2.66 12.53
CA GLY A 171 12.31 3.75 11.68
C GLY A 171 11.31 4.89 11.47
N ASN A 172 10.20 4.89 12.18
CA ASN A 172 9.29 6.03 12.25
C ASN A 172 9.85 7.09 13.22
N GLU A 173 9.94 8.32 12.75
CA GLU A 173 10.42 9.48 13.52
C GLU A 173 9.28 10.41 13.90
N ARG A 174 8.42 10.74 12.95
CA ARG A 174 7.28 11.65 13.09
C ARG A 174 5.94 10.94 13.04
N LEU A 175 5.87 9.89 12.23
CA LEU A 175 4.67 9.08 12.10
C LEU A 175 4.53 8.15 13.30
N THR A 176 3.32 8.00 13.81
CA THR A 176 3.04 6.99 14.82
C THR A 176 2.99 5.60 14.19
N ALA A 177 3.24 4.55 14.99
CA ALA A 177 3.14 3.17 14.52
C ALA A 177 1.73 2.86 13.98
N GLU A 178 0.70 3.39 14.63
CA GLU A 178 -0.70 3.23 14.21
C GLU A 178 -0.98 3.89 12.84
N GLN A 179 -0.42 5.08 12.59
CA GLN A 179 -0.54 5.73 11.27
C GLN A 179 0.09 4.89 10.18
N VAL A 180 1.30 4.35 10.42
CA VAL A 180 2.02 3.51 9.44
C VAL A 180 1.24 2.23 9.17
N GLU A 181 0.68 1.60 10.21
CA GLU A 181 -0.17 0.42 10.07
C GLU A 181 -1.41 0.73 9.23
N ASN A 182 -2.09 1.84 9.50
CA ASN A 182 -3.25 2.29 8.73
C ASN A 182 -2.89 2.57 7.27
N TYR A 183 -1.74 3.18 6.98
CA TYR A 183 -1.27 3.42 5.62
C TYR A 183 -0.94 2.13 4.86
N SER A 184 -0.58 1.06 5.55
CA SER A 184 -0.31 -0.24 4.94
C SER A 184 -1.56 -0.88 4.35
N LEU A 185 -2.75 -0.54 4.86
CA LEU A 185 -4.05 -1.17 4.57
C LEU A 185 -4.09 -2.66 4.95
N ILE A 186 -3.26 -3.09 5.89
CA ILE A 186 -3.33 -4.45 6.44
C ILE A 186 -4.60 -4.55 7.30
N SER A 187 -5.52 -5.43 6.89
CA SER A 187 -6.75 -5.67 7.63
C SER A 187 -6.54 -6.69 8.76
N PRO A 188 -7.25 -6.55 9.90
CA PRO A 188 -7.30 -7.59 10.93
C PRO A 188 -7.72 -8.96 10.37
N ASP A 189 -8.54 -8.97 9.32
CA ASP A 189 -9.04 -10.18 8.67
C ASP A 189 -8.09 -10.83 7.66
N ASP A 190 -7.00 -10.16 7.29
CA ASP A 190 -6.02 -10.72 6.37
C ASP A 190 -5.27 -11.89 7.00
N TYR A 191 -5.06 -12.95 6.22
CA TYR A 191 -4.24 -14.07 6.63
C TYR A 191 -2.75 -13.71 6.58
N ASN A 192 -1.98 -14.18 7.56
CA ASN A 192 -0.54 -13.92 7.65
C ASN A 192 0.21 -14.34 6.38
N VAL A 193 -0.18 -15.46 5.76
CA VAL A 193 0.42 -15.92 4.51
C VAL A 193 0.15 -14.97 3.36
N THR A 194 -1.04 -14.37 3.28
CA THR A 194 -1.38 -13.39 2.25
C THR A 194 -0.53 -12.14 2.38
N ILE A 195 -0.38 -11.62 3.61
CA ILE A 195 0.47 -10.45 3.87
C ILE A 195 1.93 -10.76 3.53
N ALA A 196 2.43 -11.94 3.92
CA ALA A 196 3.81 -12.35 3.66
C ALA A 196 4.11 -12.47 2.14
N LEU A 197 3.17 -13.03 1.37
CA LEU A 197 3.31 -13.19 -0.08
C LEU A 197 3.19 -11.85 -0.84
N HIS A 198 2.44 -10.89 -0.28
CA HIS A 198 2.19 -9.58 -0.90
C HIS A 198 2.80 -8.43 -0.11
N ALA A 199 3.85 -8.69 0.67
CA ALA A 199 4.51 -7.71 1.53
C ALA A 199 4.90 -6.43 0.76
N ASP A 200 5.38 -6.56 -0.48
CA ASP A 200 5.74 -5.44 -1.35
C ASP A 200 4.52 -4.58 -1.73
N ALA A 201 3.35 -5.18 -1.90
CA ALA A 201 2.13 -4.43 -2.23
C ALA A 201 1.68 -3.59 -1.03
N TYR A 202 1.68 -4.17 0.16
CA TYR A 202 1.38 -3.43 1.41
C TYR A 202 2.43 -2.33 1.68
N ALA A 203 3.70 -2.58 1.42
CA ALA A 203 4.75 -1.56 1.52
C ALA A 203 4.55 -0.41 0.52
N LYS A 204 4.11 -0.70 -0.70
CA LYS A 204 3.74 0.32 -1.69
C LYS A 204 2.52 1.14 -1.24
N ASN A 205 1.54 0.53 -0.56
CA ASN A 205 0.41 1.25 0.00
C ASN A 205 0.87 2.31 1.02
N ILE A 206 1.80 1.97 1.91
CA ILE A 206 2.37 2.94 2.87
C ILE A 206 2.93 4.15 2.13
N LYS A 207 3.75 3.94 1.09
CA LYS A 207 4.33 5.04 0.29
C LYS A 207 3.28 5.85 -0.47
N LYS A 208 2.21 5.21 -0.92
CA LYS A 208 1.14 5.89 -1.66
C LYS A 208 0.25 6.73 -0.73
N ASN A 209 0.01 6.23 0.49
CA ASN A 209 -0.90 6.85 1.44
C ASN A 209 -0.21 7.87 2.36
N SER A 210 1.13 7.94 2.35
CA SER A 210 1.92 8.91 3.10
C SER A 210 3.03 9.50 2.25
N SER A 211 2.95 10.80 1.98
CA SER A 211 3.99 11.56 1.29
C SER A 211 5.27 11.72 2.13
N SER A 212 5.19 11.48 3.43
CA SER A 212 6.33 11.58 4.35
C SER A 212 7.26 10.37 4.29
N VAL A 213 6.84 9.24 3.69
CA VAL A 213 7.61 7.99 3.68
C VAL A 213 8.45 7.86 2.42
N GLU A 214 9.77 7.85 2.58
CA GLU A 214 10.74 7.62 1.50
C GLU A 214 10.78 6.15 1.09
N THR A 215 10.95 5.26 2.06
CA THR A 215 10.98 3.80 1.83
C THR A 215 10.15 3.07 2.86
N ALA A 216 9.53 1.98 2.43
CA ALA A 216 8.83 1.06 3.31
C ALA A 216 9.18 -0.38 2.91
N THR A 217 9.36 -1.24 3.88
CA THR A 217 9.63 -2.67 3.70
C THR A 217 8.90 -3.44 4.78
N ILE A 218 8.27 -4.54 4.42
CA ILE A 218 7.58 -5.42 5.38
C ILE A 218 8.30 -6.77 5.42
N LYS A 219 8.74 -7.18 6.60
CA LYS A 219 9.42 -8.46 6.83
C LYS A 219 8.52 -9.35 7.67
N PHE A 220 8.32 -10.57 7.22
CA PHE A 220 7.57 -11.59 7.95
C PHE A 220 8.52 -12.48 8.78
N GLN A 221 8.15 -12.73 10.01
CA GLN A 221 8.79 -13.68 10.90
C GLN A 221 7.74 -14.69 11.38
N PHE A 222 7.93 -15.94 10.98
CA PHE A 222 7.03 -17.02 11.37
C PHE A 222 6.94 -17.15 12.89
N PRO A 223 5.77 -17.40 13.50
CA PRO A 223 4.51 -17.77 12.83
C PRO A 223 3.60 -16.58 12.46
N ALA A 224 3.72 -15.41 13.11
CA ALA A 224 2.70 -14.35 13.00
C ALA A 224 3.26 -12.94 13.23
N ALA A 225 4.57 -12.74 13.25
CA ALA A 225 5.18 -11.43 13.46
C ALA A 225 5.54 -10.76 12.14
N PHE A 226 5.24 -9.46 12.05
CA PHE A 226 5.57 -8.61 10.92
C PHE A 226 6.34 -7.39 11.44
N THR A 227 7.46 -7.08 10.81
CA THR A 227 8.20 -5.85 11.06
C THR A 227 8.04 -4.94 9.85
N ILE A 228 7.38 -3.80 10.02
CA ILE A 228 7.27 -2.74 9.02
C ILE A 228 8.44 -1.79 9.27
N GLN A 229 9.41 -1.81 8.39
CA GLN A 229 10.54 -0.90 8.43
C GLN A 229 10.29 0.25 7.47
N ILE A 230 10.24 1.48 7.98
CA ILE A 230 10.11 2.69 7.17
C ILE A 230 11.33 3.57 7.31
N LYS A 231 11.51 4.45 6.34
CA LYS A 231 12.39 5.62 6.39
C LYS A 231 11.59 6.81 5.93
N GLU A 232 11.57 7.86 6.74
CA GLU A 232 10.87 9.09 6.41
C GLU A 232 11.79 10.04 5.63
N TYR A 233 11.20 10.86 4.77
CA TYR A 233 11.92 11.96 4.13
C TYR A 233 12.38 12.97 5.19
N ALA A 234 13.61 13.44 5.08
CA ALA A 234 14.12 14.50 5.95
C ALA A 234 13.35 15.81 5.72
N ILE A 235 13.15 16.59 6.76
CA ILE A 235 12.72 17.97 6.62
C ILE A 235 13.93 18.82 6.23
N ILE A 236 13.80 19.55 5.13
CA ILE A 236 14.84 20.44 4.61
C ILE A 236 14.73 21.83 5.22
N GLY A 237 13.53 22.27 5.48
CA GLY A 237 13.23 23.56 6.07
C GLY A 237 11.73 23.80 6.11
N TYR A 238 11.33 25.02 6.36
CA TYR A 238 9.94 25.41 6.49
C TYR A 238 9.65 26.63 5.63
N ILE A 239 8.51 26.64 4.99
CA ILE A 239 7.96 27.79 4.28
C ILE A 239 6.80 28.38 5.07
N GLN A 240 6.66 29.71 5.04
CA GLN A 240 5.52 30.36 5.63
C GLN A 240 4.48 30.67 4.55
N GLN A 241 3.26 30.17 4.71
CA GLN A 241 2.12 30.48 3.85
C GLN A 241 0.94 30.90 4.74
N GLN A 242 0.32 32.04 4.45
CA GLN A 242 -0.85 32.54 5.17
C GLN A 242 -0.68 32.54 6.71
N SER A 243 0.52 32.94 7.19
CA SER A 243 0.89 32.96 8.62
C SER A 243 1.02 31.57 9.28
N GLN A 244 1.00 30.49 8.53
CA GLN A 244 1.23 29.13 8.99
C GLN A 244 2.53 28.59 8.41
N TRP A 245 3.18 27.69 9.12
CA TRP A 245 4.43 27.07 8.71
C TRP A 245 4.18 25.68 8.16
N TYR A 246 4.81 25.38 7.03
CA TYR A 246 4.71 24.08 6.38
C TYR A 246 6.11 23.49 6.20
N PRO A 247 6.33 22.21 6.58
CA PRO A 247 7.62 21.55 6.37
C PRO A 247 7.82 21.25 4.89
N VAL A 248 9.03 21.48 4.41
CA VAL A 248 9.47 21.06 3.07
C VAL A 248 10.30 19.79 3.22
N LEU A 249 9.87 18.72 2.55
CA LEU A 249 10.48 17.40 2.64
C LEU A 249 11.56 17.24 1.57
N SER A 250 12.54 16.40 1.82
CA SER A 250 13.61 16.08 0.84
C SER A 250 13.10 15.37 -0.43
N SER A 251 11.83 14.99 -0.49
CA SER A 251 11.15 14.58 -1.73
C SER A 251 10.83 15.74 -2.66
N GLY A 252 10.91 16.97 -2.18
CA GLY A 252 10.42 18.17 -2.86
C GLY A 252 8.96 18.50 -2.57
N GLU A 253 8.29 17.70 -1.77
CA GLU A 253 6.89 17.95 -1.38
C GLU A 253 6.83 18.86 -0.15
N VAL A 254 5.80 19.70 -0.12
CA VAL A 254 5.44 20.50 1.04
C VAL A 254 4.43 19.70 1.86
N GLY A 255 4.70 19.55 3.16
CA GLY A 255 3.80 18.82 4.06
C GLY A 255 2.41 19.42 4.09
N GLY A 256 1.39 18.57 4.15
CA GLY A 256 -0.01 19.01 4.12
C GLY A 256 -0.53 19.62 5.43
N GLU A 257 0.13 19.32 6.56
CA GLU A 257 -0.29 19.80 7.87
C GLU A 257 0.52 21.03 8.29
N PRO A 258 -0.16 22.13 8.64
CA PRO A 258 0.53 23.31 9.14
C PRO A 258 1.05 23.08 10.55
N ILE A 259 2.19 23.70 10.85
CA ILE A 259 2.83 23.68 12.16
C ILE A 259 2.72 25.07 12.76
N SER A 260 2.36 25.15 14.04
CA SER A 260 2.36 26.43 14.78
C SER A 260 3.80 26.91 14.98
N GLN A 261 4.00 28.21 15.06
CA GLN A 261 5.33 28.79 15.27
C GLN A 261 6.00 28.28 16.54
N ASP A 262 5.22 28.05 17.60
CA ASP A 262 5.72 27.55 18.89
C ASP A 262 6.16 26.09 18.86
N SER A 263 5.78 25.37 17.82
CA SER A 263 6.11 23.94 17.61
C SER A 263 7.25 23.74 16.62
N LEU A 264 7.83 24.82 16.08
CA LEU A 264 9.00 24.71 15.22
C LEU A 264 10.22 24.31 16.05
N PRO A 265 11.10 23.44 15.54
CA PRO A 265 12.33 23.05 16.24
C PRO A 265 13.28 24.25 16.37
N GLU A 266 14.12 24.24 17.40
CA GLU A 266 15.18 25.25 17.53
C GLU A 266 16.13 25.16 16.32
N GLY A 267 16.49 26.32 15.76
CA GLY A 267 17.42 26.39 14.62
C GLY A 267 16.82 25.88 13.29
N TYR A 268 15.52 25.93 13.13
CA TYR A 268 14.87 25.55 11.87
C TYR A 268 15.31 26.44 10.70
N THR A 269 15.36 25.84 9.51
CA THR A 269 15.67 26.56 8.27
C THR A 269 14.43 27.20 7.70
N THR A 270 14.44 28.51 7.47
CA THR A 270 13.38 29.24 6.77
C THR A 270 13.69 29.30 5.27
N ILE A 271 12.76 28.87 4.43
CA ILE A 271 12.86 28.93 2.99
C ILE A 271 11.98 30.07 2.47
N ASN A 272 12.60 31.14 1.98
CA ASN A 272 11.93 32.35 1.48
C ASN A 272 11.85 32.30 -0.07
N LEU A 273 11.30 31.23 -0.61
CA LEU A 273 11.01 31.09 -2.03
C LEU A 273 9.49 31.03 -2.23
N SER A 274 9.03 31.63 -3.34
CA SER A 274 7.60 31.63 -3.70
C SER A 274 7.26 30.64 -4.81
N ASP A 275 8.24 30.27 -5.64
CA ASP A 275 8.06 29.36 -6.75
C ASP A 275 8.13 27.90 -6.25
N LYS A 276 7.06 27.15 -6.53
CA LYS A 276 6.94 25.75 -6.10
C LYS A 276 7.97 24.82 -6.75
N GLU A 277 8.32 25.07 -8.01
CA GLU A 277 9.30 24.24 -8.70
C GLU A 277 10.72 24.49 -8.15
N LEU A 278 11.07 25.75 -7.85
CA LEU A 278 12.34 26.07 -7.19
C LEU A 278 12.41 25.47 -5.77
N ILE A 279 11.30 25.50 -5.02
CA ILE A 279 11.23 24.86 -3.68
C ILE A 279 11.48 23.36 -3.80
N LYS A 280 10.84 22.72 -4.78
CA LYS A 280 10.99 21.29 -5.03
C LYS A 280 12.42 20.93 -5.41
N GLU A 281 13.00 21.65 -6.35
CA GLU A 281 14.39 21.44 -6.78
C GLU A 281 15.37 21.65 -5.63
N LEU A 282 15.22 22.74 -4.87
CA LEU A 282 16.00 23.04 -3.68
C LEU A 282 15.95 21.88 -2.67
N ALA A 283 14.76 21.39 -2.39
CA ALA A 283 14.57 20.33 -1.41
C ALA A 283 15.23 19.02 -1.85
N ILE A 284 15.13 18.66 -3.12
CA ILE A 284 15.77 17.47 -3.69
C ILE A 284 17.29 17.61 -3.64
N GLU A 285 17.84 18.75 -4.04
CA GLU A 285 19.28 18.99 -4.06
C GLU A 285 19.86 19.06 -2.64
N LEU A 286 19.22 19.76 -1.71
CA LEU A 286 19.61 19.77 -0.29
C LEU A 286 19.45 18.41 0.38
N GLY A 287 18.49 17.60 -0.07
CA GLY A 287 18.31 16.22 0.40
C GLY A 287 19.54 15.32 0.19
N LYS A 288 20.37 15.64 -0.81
CA LYS A 288 21.61 14.92 -1.14
C LYS A 288 22.79 15.31 -0.25
N ILE A 289 22.69 16.45 0.47
CA ILE A 289 23.77 17.02 1.28
C ILE A 289 23.71 16.45 2.69
N ASP A 290 24.88 16.40 3.35
CA ASP A 290 25.00 15.95 4.74
C ASP A 290 24.09 16.73 5.69
N ALA A 291 23.48 16.02 6.64
CA ALA A 291 22.52 16.59 7.58
C ALA A 291 23.17 17.71 8.45
N GLY A 292 24.45 17.59 8.80
CA GLY A 292 25.16 18.59 9.59
C GLY A 292 25.29 19.93 8.85
N ILE A 293 25.51 19.91 7.54
CA ILE A 293 25.55 21.14 6.72
C ILE A 293 24.15 21.73 6.58
N ARG A 294 23.16 20.88 6.32
CA ARG A 294 21.75 21.36 6.21
C ARG A 294 21.26 22.03 7.48
N SER A 295 21.52 21.42 8.63
CA SER A 295 21.09 21.95 9.93
C SER A 295 21.78 23.26 10.32
N ALA A 296 22.90 23.59 9.67
CA ALA A 296 23.58 24.88 9.88
C ALA A 296 22.95 26.03 9.06
N ILE A 297 22.05 25.75 8.13
CA ILE A 297 21.39 26.78 7.33
C ILE A 297 20.20 27.35 8.14
N GLN A 298 20.18 28.67 8.34
CA GLN A 298 19.07 29.35 9.01
C GLN A 298 18.04 29.91 8.03
N THR A 299 18.50 30.57 6.94
CA THR A 299 17.59 31.11 5.93
C THR A 299 18.10 30.87 4.54
N ILE A 300 17.17 30.68 3.62
CA ILE A 300 17.42 30.50 2.18
C ILE A 300 16.59 31.53 1.43
N ASN A 301 17.27 32.40 0.68
CA ASN A 301 16.64 33.43 -0.12
C ASN A 301 17.06 33.30 -1.57
N LEU A 302 16.15 33.57 -2.51
CA LEU A 302 16.49 33.71 -3.93
C LEU A 302 16.98 35.14 -4.18
N THR A 303 18.23 35.27 -4.67
CA THR A 303 18.89 36.56 -4.92
C THR A 303 19.58 36.54 -6.28
N PRO A 304 18.80 36.54 -7.38
CA PRO A 304 19.36 36.45 -8.74
C PRO A 304 20.39 37.54 -9.01
N SER A 305 21.51 37.14 -9.62
CA SER A 305 22.53 38.04 -10.15
C SER A 305 22.29 38.35 -11.65
N LYS A 306 23.16 39.17 -12.24
CA LYS A 306 23.14 39.38 -13.68
C LYS A 306 23.60 38.17 -14.48
N VAL A 307 24.31 37.27 -13.85
CA VAL A 307 24.93 36.06 -14.46
C VAL A 307 24.11 34.80 -14.14
N THR A 308 23.58 34.72 -12.93
CA THR A 308 22.97 33.51 -12.38
C THR A 308 21.55 33.82 -11.90
N ALA A 309 20.56 33.30 -12.61
CA ALA A 309 19.15 33.56 -12.30
C ALA A 309 18.65 32.79 -11.08
N ASP A 310 19.25 31.65 -10.78
CA ASP A 310 18.92 30.75 -9.66
C ASP A 310 19.85 30.89 -8.46
N LEU A 311 20.53 32.05 -8.34
CA LEU A 311 21.45 32.30 -7.22
C LEU A 311 20.71 32.38 -5.89
N LEU A 312 21.15 31.60 -4.93
CA LEU A 312 20.66 31.59 -3.56
C LEU A 312 21.62 32.28 -2.61
N THR A 313 21.07 32.98 -1.63
CA THR A 313 21.78 33.47 -0.44
C THR A 313 21.36 32.62 0.75
N LEU A 314 22.32 31.91 1.34
CA LEU A 314 22.13 31.11 2.53
C LEU A 314 22.78 31.83 3.72
N ASN A 315 21.99 32.11 4.76
CA ASN A 315 22.54 32.58 6.04
C ASN A 315 22.76 31.36 6.95
N MET A 316 23.98 31.23 7.43
CA MET A 316 24.41 30.08 8.24
C MET A 316 24.36 30.40 9.74
N ALA A 317 24.21 29.39 10.56
CA ALA A 317 24.12 29.53 12.03
C ALA A 317 25.39 30.13 12.69
N ASP A 318 26.54 30.01 12.04
CA ASP A 318 27.82 30.58 12.47
C ASP A 318 28.01 32.06 12.05
N GLY A 319 26.97 32.66 11.43
CA GLY A 319 26.97 34.05 10.95
C GLY A 319 27.59 34.24 9.56
N ASN A 320 28.04 33.20 8.92
CA ASN A 320 28.51 33.26 7.54
C ASN A 320 27.34 33.35 6.55
N THR A 321 27.61 33.96 5.39
CA THR A 321 26.67 34.01 4.27
C THR A 321 27.28 33.25 3.08
N VAL A 322 26.49 32.39 2.46
CA VAL A 322 26.90 31.62 1.28
C VAL A 322 26.06 32.02 0.08
N LEU A 323 26.73 32.39 -1.00
CA LEU A 323 26.10 32.61 -2.32
C LEU A 323 26.36 31.38 -3.19
N VAL A 324 25.32 30.70 -3.64
CA VAL A 324 25.46 29.46 -4.40
C VAL A 324 24.28 29.30 -5.39
N PRO A 325 24.52 28.92 -6.66
CA PRO A 325 23.46 28.58 -7.59
C PRO A 325 22.69 27.35 -7.11
N LEU A 326 21.36 27.37 -7.22
CA LEU A 326 20.52 26.23 -6.88
C LEU A 326 20.93 24.98 -7.66
N SER A 327 21.17 25.12 -8.94
CA SER A 327 21.60 24.04 -9.85
C SER A 327 22.91 23.36 -9.46
N GLU A 328 23.76 24.03 -8.67
CA GLU A 328 25.07 23.51 -8.27
C GLU A 328 25.23 23.31 -6.74
N ILE A 329 24.15 23.54 -5.99
CA ILE A 329 24.20 23.56 -4.52
C ILE A 329 24.69 22.22 -3.92
N SER A 330 24.24 21.08 -4.47
CA SER A 330 24.65 19.76 -3.99
C SER A 330 26.14 19.46 -4.24
N GLN A 331 26.74 20.12 -5.20
CA GLN A 331 28.16 19.95 -5.54
C GLN A 331 29.07 20.92 -4.77
N LYS A 332 28.64 22.17 -4.62
CA LYS A 332 29.45 23.25 -4.05
C LYS A 332 29.32 23.39 -2.53
N LEU A 333 28.11 23.26 -2.00
CA LEU A 333 27.88 23.46 -0.56
C LEU A 333 28.62 22.47 0.35
N PRO A 334 28.94 21.22 -0.02
CA PRO A 334 29.78 20.34 0.79
C PRO A 334 31.19 20.91 1.12
N TYR A 335 31.71 21.84 0.32
CA TYR A 335 32.99 22.51 0.62
C TYR A 335 32.89 23.50 1.78
N TYR A 336 31.68 23.93 2.13
CA TYR A 336 31.42 24.90 3.21
C TYR A 336 32.11 24.53 4.52
N THR A 337 32.02 23.28 4.96
CA THR A 337 32.58 22.82 6.24
C THR A 337 34.09 23.10 6.33
N LYS A 338 34.84 22.91 5.22
CA LYS A 338 36.26 23.16 5.18
C LYS A 338 36.54 24.65 5.23
N ILE A 339 35.78 25.46 4.54
CA ILE A 339 35.98 26.90 4.45
C ILE A 339 35.60 27.55 5.78
N ALA A 340 34.49 27.17 6.37
CA ALA A 340 34.03 27.68 7.68
C ALA A 340 35.04 27.42 8.82
N ALA A 341 35.77 26.30 8.75
CA ALA A 341 36.80 25.99 9.73
C ALA A 341 38.03 26.91 9.65
N GLU A 342 38.25 27.62 8.53
CA GLU A 342 39.37 28.52 8.29
C GLU A 342 39.03 30.01 8.55
N VAL A 343 37.74 30.34 8.74
CA VAL A 343 37.30 31.73 8.99
C VAL A 343 37.03 31.93 10.47
N THR A 344 37.41 33.08 10.98
CA THR A 344 37.28 33.45 12.42
C THR A 344 36.30 34.58 12.66
N VAL A 345 35.77 35.18 11.60
CA VAL A 345 34.80 36.28 11.61
C VAL A 345 33.73 36.00 10.58
N PRO A 346 32.54 36.56 10.75
CA PRO A 346 31.47 36.43 9.74
C PRO A 346 31.97 36.78 8.34
N THR A 347 31.79 35.91 7.40
CA THR A 347 32.42 35.98 6.08
C THR A 347 31.38 35.65 5.01
N THR A 348 31.41 36.35 3.89
CA THR A 348 30.66 35.96 2.71
C THR A 348 31.48 35.00 1.85
N ILE A 349 30.93 33.81 1.61
CA ILE A 349 31.53 32.76 0.79
C ILE A 349 30.75 32.72 -0.52
N ASP A 350 31.40 33.22 -1.57
CA ASP A 350 30.81 33.27 -2.91
C ASP A 350 31.19 32.04 -3.70
N MET A 351 30.18 31.24 -4.04
CA MET A 351 30.26 30.02 -4.82
C MET A 351 29.53 30.15 -6.18
N GLU A 352 29.24 31.38 -6.64
CA GLU A 352 28.50 31.61 -7.89
C GLU A 352 29.26 31.03 -9.09
N VAL A 353 30.47 31.50 -9.36
CA VAL A 353 31.29 31.03 -10.49
C VAL A 353 32.46 30.16 -10.01
N GLY A 354 33.06 30.49 -8.90
CA GLY A 354 34.15 29.78 -8.26
C GLY A 354 33.89 29.74 -6.74
N ILE A 355 34.93 29.53 -5.94
CA ILE A 355 34.81 29.63 -4.49
C ILE A 355 35.74 30.74 -4.00
N TYR A 356 35.13 31.84 -3.61
CA TYR A 356 35.81 33.04 -3.11
C TYR A 356 35.33 33.38 -1.71
N ARG A 357 36.10 34.11 -0.93
CA ARG A 357 35.70 34.58 0.41
C ARG A 357 36.08 36.03 0.59
N TYR A 358 35.21 36.81 1.22
CA TYR A 358 35.48 38.18 1.63
C TYR A 358 34.74 38.51 2.91
N ALA A 359 35.33 39.42 3.72
CA ALA A 359 34.70 39.83 4.97
C ALA A 359 33.30 40.47 4.68
N SER A 360 32.34 40.14 5.49
CA SER A 360 30.96 40.65 5.40
C SER A 360 30.89 42.08 5.85
#